data_641b05184f321f9dfe34cd5e96784015
#
_entry.id   641b05184f321f9dfe34cd5e96784015
#
_cell.length_a   1.000
_cell.length_b   1.000
_cell.length_c   1.000
_cell.angle_alpha   90.00
_cell.angle_beta   90.00
_cell.angle_gamma   90.00
#
_symmetry.space_group_name_H-M   'P 1'
#
loop_
_entity.id
_entity.type
_entity.pdbx_description
1 polymer ?
#
loop_
_entity_poly.entity_id
_entity_poly.type
_entity_poly.pdbx_seq_one_letter_code
_entity_poly.pdbx_strand_id
1 'polypeptide(L)'
;MITVDSIKQGIAKNIAKAYSDLPITDEPQRHVEGASFLVKMVSYNPTVFHTRQARRVYQFDVVYFAPINTPRHEVDLVGQRVAEKFMRPISFDGRHIYAKDLYTRLVDDDFHIIFNVDFFDEIKDTETYEVMEHLEFYIELKPKE
;
A
#
# COMPACT_ATOMS: atom_id res chain seq x y z
N MET A 1 -11.53 -11.58 -0.96
CA MET A 1 -10.97 -10.50 -0.12
C MET A 1 -9.83 -9.81 -0.86
N ILE A 2 -9.80 -8.51 -0.78
CA ILE A 2 -8.73 -7.74 -1.40
C ILE A 2 -7.46 -7.89 -0.55
N THR A 3 -6.35 -8.23 -1.20
CA THR A 3 -5.08 -8.44 -0.51
C THR A 3 -4.18 -7.23 -0.66
N VAL A 4 -3.21 -7.10 0.24
CA VAL A 4 -2.20 -6.04 0.14
C VAL A 4 -1.40 -6.16 -1.16
N ASP A 5 -1.18 -7.38 -1.64
CA ASP A 5 -0.43 -7.61 -2.87
C ASP A 5 -1.16 -7.06 -4.09
N SER A 6 -2.48 -7.22 -4.18
CA SER A 6 -3.25 -6.66 -5.29
C SER A 6 -3.23 -5.14 -5.29
N ILE A 7 -3.25 -4.52 -4.10
CA ILE A 7 -3.13 -3.05 -3.98
C ILE A 7 -1.74 -2.59 -4.41
N LYS A 8 -0.69 -3.29 -3.98
CA LYS A 8 0.68 -2.98 -4.38
C LYS A 8 0.88 -3.09 -5.89
N GLN A 9 0.26 -4.09 -6.52
CA GLN A 9 0.29 -4.22 -7.98
C GLN A 9 -0.39 -3.04 -8.66
N GLY A 10 -1.51 -2.58 -8.14
CA GLY A 10 -2.19 -1.40 -8.66
C GLY A 10 -1.34 -0.13 -8.52
N ILE A 11 -0.65 0.01 -7.39
CA ILE A 11 0.29 1.11 -7.16
C ILE A 11 1.46 1.03 -8.16
N ALA A 12 2.01 -0.17 -8.35
CA ALA A 12 3.10 -0.39 -9.29
C ALA A 12 2.71 -0.01 -10.73
N LYS A 13 1.48 -0.30 -11.13
CA LYS A 13 0.97 0.10 -12.45
C LYS A 13 0.95 1.62 -12.62
N ASN A 14 0.58 2.36 -11.58
CA ASN A 14 0.61 3.82 -11.63
C ASN A 14 2.05 4.34 -11.75
N ILE A 15 2.98 3.76 -11.03
CA ILE A 15 4.40 4.10 -11.14
C ILE A 15 4.92 3.81 -12.56
N ALA A 16 4.55 2.65 -13.12
CA ALA A 16 4.99 2.25 -14.45
C ALA A 16 4.46 3.17 -15.56
N LYS A 17 3.36 3.87 -15.33
CA LYS A 17 2.88 4.90 -16.27
C LYS A 17 3.84 6.08 -16.39
N ALA A 18 4.63 6.34 -15.36
CA ALA A 18 5.65 7.37 -15.40
C ALA A 18 6.99 6.82 -15.90
N TYR A 19 7.38 5.65 -15.39
CA TYR A 19 8.68 5.03 -15.67
C TYR A 19 8.51 3.52 -15.82
N SER A 20 8.25 3.07 -17.04
CA SER A 20 7.94 1.66 -17.30
C SER A 20 9.15 0.74 -17.25
N ASP A 21 10.36 1.29 -17.34
CA ASP A 21 11.61 0.55 -17.42
C ASP A 21 12.37 0.45 -16.10
N LEU A 22 11.90 1.12 -15.04
CA LEU A 22 12.57 1.09 -13.75
C LEU A 22 12.05 -0.05 -12.88
N PRO A 23 12.95 -0.72 -12.12
CA PRO A 23 12.52 -1.79 -11.22
C PRO A 23 11.62 -1.28 -10.10
N ILE A 24 10.56 -2.03 -9.82
CA ILE A 24 9.64 -1.75 -8.72
C ILE A 24 9.65 -3.00 -7.83
N THR A 25 9.97 -2.81 -6.56
CA THR A 25 10.09 -3.91 -5.60
C THR A 25 9.27 -3.61 -4.35
N ASP A 26 8.89 -4.65 -3.62
CA ASP A 26 8.25 -4.53 -2.32
C ASP A 26 9.20 -4.84 -1.16
N GLU A 27 10.44 -5.21 -1.48
CA GLU A 27 11.48 -5.47 -0.49
C GLU A 27 12.68 -4.56 -0.71
N PRO A 28 13.28 -4.01 0.36
CA PRO A 28 14.47 -3.19 0.23
C PRO A 28 15.62 -3.99 -0.37
N GLN A 29 16.10 -3.56 -1.51
CA GLN A 29 17.27 -4.17 -2.15
C GLN A 29 18.46 -3.24 -1.96
N ARG A 30 19.42 -3.68 -1.15
CA ARG A 30 20.57 -2.85 -0.78
C ARG A 30 21.61 -2.64 -1.89
N HIS A 31 21.50 -3.39 -2.98
CA HIS A 31 22.53 -3.42 -4.01
C HIS A 31 21.97 -3.20 -5.43
N VAL A 32 20.87 -2.51 -5.57
CA VAL A 32 20.38 -2.16 -6.90
C VAL A 32 21.20 -0.98 -7.40
N GLU A 33 22.00 -1.24 -8.43
CA GLU A 33 22.66 -0.16 -9.14
C GLU A 33 21.63 0.51 -10.04
N GLY A 34 21.55 1.82 -9.96
CA GLY A 34 20.64 2.61 -10.75
C GLY A 34 19.35 2.95 -10.01
N ALA A 35 18.40 3.52 -10.74
CA ALA A 35 17.14 3.98 -10.19
C ALA A 35 16.19 2.82 -9.92
N SER A 36 15.46 2.88 -8.81
CA SER A 36 14.45 1.89 -8.45
C SER A 36 13.37 2.49 -7.57
N PHE A 37 12.23 1.79 -7.48
CA PHE A 37 11.13 2.16 -6.61
C PHE A 37 10.84 1.04 -5.62
N LEU A 38 10.51 1.42 -4.40
CA LEU A 38 10.04 0.51 -3.37
C LEU A 38 8.59 0.86 -3.03
N VAL A 39 7.71 -0.12 -3.00
CA VAL A 39 6.33 0.04 -2.54
C VAL A 39 6.21 -0.66 -1.19
N LYS A 40 6.00 0.11 -0.14
CA LYS A 40 5.98 -0.39 1.23
C LYS A 40 4.65 -0.08 1.90
N MET A 41 4.05 -1.08 2.53
CA MET A 41 2.90 -0.84 3.41
C MET A 41 3.42 -0.38 4.78
N VAL A 42 3.01 0.80 5.19
CA VAL A 42 3.44 1.40 6.47
C VAL A 42 2.49 1.01 7.59
N SER A 43 1.19 1.03 7.31
CA SER A 43 0.18 0.67 8.31
C SER A 43 -1.07 0.12 7.66
N TYR A 44 -1.82 -0.64 8.43
CA TYR A 44 -3.11 -1.19 8.04
C TYR A 44 -4.06 -1.10 9.23
N ASN A 45 -5.19 -0.40 9.04
CA ASN A 45 -6.17 -0.17 10.09
C ASN A 45 -7.55 -0.58 9.62
N PRO A 46 -7.98 -1.83 9.90
CA PRO A 46 -9.34 -2.25 9.59
C PRO A 46 -10.30 -1.82 10.69
N THR A 47 -11.51 -1.43 10.30
CA THR A 47 -12.59 -1.09 11.22
C THR A 47 -13.86 -1.79 10.76
N VAL A 48 -14.47 -2.58 11.62
CA VAL A 48 -15.73 -3.23 11.31
C VAL A 48 -16.84 -2.19 11.31
N PHE A 49 -17.51 -2.05 10.17
CA PHE A 49 -18.61 -1.11 10.02
C PHE A 49 -19.95 -1.75 10.41
N HIS A 50 -20.18 -2.97 9.93
CA HIS A 50 -21.27 -3.84 10.37
C HIS A 50 -20.89 -5.30 10.06
N THR A 51 -21.79 -6.23 10.33
CA THR A 51 -21.48 -7.67 10.35
C THR A 51 -20.78 -8.22 9.11
N ARG A 52 -20.97 -7.58 7.94
CA ARG A 52 -20.42 -8.07 6.68
C ARG A 52 -19.56 -7.06 5.95
N GLN A 53 -19.29 -5.93 6.58
CA GLN A 53 -18.54 -4.88 5.93
C GLN A 53 -17.53 -4.27 6.85
N ALA A 54 -16.29 -4.11 6.36
CA ALA A 54 -15.22 -3.46 7.07
C ALA A 54 -14.68 -2.30 6.24
N ARG A 55 -14.32 -1.23 6.91
CA ARG A 55 -13.52 -0.17 6.33
C ARG A 55 -12.07 -0.54 6.50
N ARG A 56 -11.30 -0.49 5.42
CA ARG A 56 -9.89 -0.85 5.43
C ARG A 56 -9.07 0.36 4.99
N VAL A 57 -8.18 0.78 5.86
CA VAL A 57 -7.29 1.91 5.57
C VAL A 57 -5.87 1.43 5.57
N TYR A 58 -5.23 1.51 4.41
CA TYR A 58 -3.81 1.19 4.23
C TYR A 58 -3.04 2.47 4.06
N GLN A 59 -1.88 2.56 4.69
CA GLN A 59 -0.93 3.62 4.37
C GLN A 59 0.24 3.00 3.63
N PHE A 60 0.57 3.58 2.48
CA PHE A 60 1.69 3.15 1.65
C PHE A 60 2.72 4.26 1.54
N ASP A 61 3.97 3.83 1.42
CA ASP A 61 5.11 4.68 1.16
C ASP A 61 5.78 4.19 -0.12
N VAL A 62 5.77 5.02 -1.15
CA VAL A 62 6.49 4.75 -2.40
C VAL A 62 7.80 5.52 -2.32
N VAL A 63 8.91 4.79 -2.34
CA VAL A 63 10.24 5.39 -2.20
C VAL A 63 10.96 5.32 -3.54
N TYR A 64 11.50 6.45 -3.95
CA TYR A 64 12.38 6.50 -5.10
C TYR A 64 13.83 6.51 -4.64
N PHE A 65 14.60 5.50 -5.06
CA PHE A 65 16.02 5.41 -4.85
C PHE A 65 16.74 5.86 -6.12
N ALA A 66 17.35 7.04 -6.06
CA ALA A 66 18.11 7.58 -7.17
C ALA A 66 19.50 6.94 -7.27
N PRO A 67 20.08 6.88 -8.47
CA PRO A 67 21.49 6.49 -8.59
C PRO A 67 22.40 7.41 -7.78
N ILE A 68 23.56 6.87 -7.37
CA ILE A 68 24.56 7.64 -6.62
C ILE A 68 24.96 8.88 -7.45
N ASN A 69 25.09 10.02 -6.77
CA ASN A 69 25.46 11.30 -7.37
C ASN A 69 24.43 11.91 -8.31
N THR A 70 23.17 11.51 -8.19
CA THR A 70 22.09 12.16 -8.92
C THR A 70 21.84 13.56 -8.33
N PRO A 71 21.81 14.62 -9.15
CA PRO A 71 21.50 15.96 -8.65
C PRO A 71 20.11 16.02 -7.99
N ARG A 72 19.99 16.81 -6.95
CA ARG A 72 18.76 16.94 -6.18
C ARG A 72 17.54 17.27 -7.01
N HIS A 73 17.68 18.22 -7.94
CA HIS A 73 16.56 18.63 -8.77
C HIS A 73 16.04 17.51 -9.67
N GLU A 74 16.90 16.57 -10.08
CA GLU A 74 16.47 15.41 -10.84
C GLU A 74 15.69 14.42 -9.99
N VAL A 75 16.11 14.22 -8.74
CA VAL A 75 15.37 13.40 -7.77
C VAL A 75 13.99 13.97 -7.53
N ASP A 76 13.91 15.27 -7.32
CA ASP A 76 12.63 15.96 -7.08
C ASP A 76 11.72 15.86 -8.31
N LEU A 77 12.28 15.98 -9.51
CA LEU A 77 11.50 15.89 -10.74
C LEU A 77 10.92 14.50 -10.95
N VAL A 78 11.70 13.46 -10.71
CA VAL A 78 11.21 12.08 -10.80
C VAL A 78 10.12 11.84 -9.78
N GLY A 79 10.36 12.24 -8.53
CA GLY A 79 9.38 12.08 -7.46
C GLY A 79 8.07 12.80 -7.77
N GLN A 80 8.15 14.02 -8.29
CA GLN A 80 6.96 14.79 -8.66
C GLN A 80 6.18 14.12 -9.78
N ARG A 81 6.86 13.61 -10.80
CA ARG A 81 6.20 12.91 -11.91
C ARG A 81 5.45 11.67 -11.44
N VAL A 82 6.07 10.90 -10.55
CA VAL A 82 5.42 9.72 -9.99
C VAL A 82 4.24 10.13 -9.11
N ALA A 83 4.41 11.15 -8.25
CA ALA A 83 3.32 11.63 -7.39
C ALA A 83 2.11 12.08 -8.21
N GLU A 84 2.33 12.72 -9.35
CA GLU A 84 1.23 13.15 -10.23
C GLU A 84 0.44 11.98 -10.81
N LYS A 85 1.06 10.81 -10.97
CA LYS A 85 0.32 9.61 -11.42
C LYS A 85 -0.68 9.12 -10.38
N PHE A 86 -0.51 9.50 -9.11
CA PHE A 86 -1.45 9.20 -8.04
C PHE A 86 -2.59 10.22 -7.92
N MET A 87 -2.65 11.18 -8.82
CA MET A 87 -3.87 11.97 -9.06
C MET A 87 -4.91 11.16 -9.85
N ARG A 88 -4.50 10.05 -10.45
CA ARG A 88 -5.37 9.08 -11.07
C ARG A 88 -5.68 7.95 -10.09
N PRO A 89 -6.84 7.29 -10.23
CA PRO A 89 -7.16 6.22 -9.30
C PRO A 89 -6.18 5.04 -9.39
N ILE A 90 -5.98 4.40 -8.25
CA ILE A 90 -5.26 3.13 -8.17
C ILE A 90 -6.28 2.04 -8.44
N SER A 91 -6.00 1.18 -9.43
CA SER A 91 -6.92 0.13 -9.83
C SER A 91 -6.44 -1.22 -9.32
N PHE A 92 -7.31 -1.91 -8.59
CA PHE A 92 -7.06 -3.25 -8.08
C PHE A 92 -8.39 -3.99 -7.88
N ASP A 93 -8.44 -5.25 -8.27
CA ASP A 93 -9.60 -6.12 -8.09
C ASP A 93 -10.94 -5.51 -8.54
N GLY A 94 -10.92 -4.82 -9.69
CA GLY A 94 -12.10 -4.19 -10.24
C GLY A 94 -12.50 -2.88 -9.59
N ARG A 95 -11.74 -2.40 -8.62
CA ARG A 95 -11.98 -1.13 -7.95
C ARG A 95 -11.03 -0.06 -8.45
N HIS A 96 -11.47 1.19 -8.31
CA HIS A 96 -10.71 2.37 -8.69
C HIS A 96 -10.74 3.34 -7.52
N ILE A 97 -9.65 3.39 -6.76
CA ILE A 97 -9.59 4.13 -5.50
C ILE A 97 -8.54 5.23 -5.61
N TYR A 98 -8.92 6.46 -5.28
CA TYR A 98 -7.99 7.57 -5.24
C TYR A 98 -7.13 7.52 -3.98
N ALA A 99 -5.85 7.84 -4.15
CA ALA A 99 -4.97 8.05 -2.99
C ALA A 99 -5.47 9.24 -2.17
N LYS A 100 -5.51 9.08 -0.86
CA LYS A 100 -5.94 10.12 0.07
C LYS A 100 -4.75 10.62 0.88
N ASP A 101 -4.81 11.91 1.24
CA ASP A 101 -3.82 12.53 2.13
C ASP A 101 -2.39 12.35 1.61
N LEU A 102 -2.24 12.43 0.30
CA LEU A 102 -0.94 12.24 -0.34
C LEU A 102 -0.02 13.41 0.01
N TYR A 103 1.18 13.08 0.46
CA TYR A 103 2.23 14.06 0.67
C TYR A 103 3.57 13.44 0.31
N THR A 104 4.55 14.29 0.07
CA THR A 104 5.89 13.87 -0.29
C THR A 104 6.87 14.43 0.73
N ARG A 105 7.97 13.71 0.95
CA ARG A 105 9.03 14.16 1.83
C ARG A 105 10.35 13.53 1.41
N LEU A 106 11.43 14.15 1.81
CA LEU A 106 12.77 13.63 1.62
C LEU A 106 13.31 13.11 2.95
N VAL A 107 13.83 11.89 2.91
CA VAL A 107 14.50 11.27 4.05
C VAL A 107 15.78 10.64 3.54
N ASP A 108 16.92 11.07 4.07
CA ASP A 108 18.24 10.55 3.69
C ASP A 108 18.47 10.54 2.17
N ASP A 109 18.08 11.63 1.52
CA ASP A 109 18.19 11.83 0.06
C ASP A 109 17.26 10.95 -0.78
N ASP A 110 16.40 10.16 -0.16
CA ASP A 110 15.38 9.38 -0.86
C ASP A 110 14.05 10.13 -0.88
N PHE A 111 13.37 10.08 -2.01
CA PHE A 111 12.09 10.75 -2.19
C PHE A 111 10.96 9.80 -1.83
N HIS A 112 10.15 10.19 -0.85
CA HIS A 112 9.03 9.40 -0.35
C HIS A 112 7.71 10.02 -0.79
N ILE A 113 6.81 9.17 -1.26
CA ILE A 113 5.43 9.54 -1.59
C ILE A 113 4.54 8.71 -0.68
N ILE A 114 3.85 9.37 0.25
CA ILE A 114 3.06 8.70 1.30
C ILE A 114 1.60 9.02 1.08
N PHE A 115 0.75 8.01 1.12
CA PHE A 115 -0.69 8.20 0.93
C PHE A 115 -1.48 7.07 1.56
N ASN A 116 -2.77 7.31 1.72
CA ASN A 116 -3.72 6.32 2.23
C ASN A 116 -4.58 5.76 1.11
N VAL A 117 -4.84 4.47 1.18
CA VAL A 117 -5.84 3.78 0.37
C VAL A 117 -6.95 3.34 1.33
N ASP A 118 -8.13 3.90 1.15
CA ASP A 118 -9.25 3.78 2.10
C ASP A 118 -10.48 3.30 1.34
N PHE A 119 -11.00 2.15 1.72
CA PHE A 119 -12.16 1.58 1.04
C PHE A 119 -12.94 0.64 1.96
N PHE A 120 -14.19 0.38 1.57
CA PHE A 120 -15.02 -0.63 2.22
C PHE A 120 -14.91 -1.94 1.46
N ASP A 121 -14.81 -3.04 2.19
CA ASP A 121 -14.73 -4.39 1.64
C ASP A 121 -15.60 -5.33 2.45
N GLU A 122 -16.10 -6.37 1.80
CA GLU A 122 -16.90 -7.37 2.48
C GLU A 122 -16.04 -8.24 3.37
N ILE A 123 -16.61 -8.60 4.52
CA ILE A 123 -16.09 -9.66 5.36
C ILE A 123 -16.74 -10.95 4.85
N LYS A 124 -15.93 -11.91 4.37
CA LYS A 124 -16.46 -13.16 3.85
C LYS A 124 -17.13 -13.96 4.95
N ASP A 125 -18.30 -14.50 4.67
CA ASP A 125 -19.07 -15.28 5.62
C ASP A 125 -18.27 -16.45 6.19
N THR A 126 -17.49 -17.14 5.36
CA THR A 126 -16.66 -18.25 5.79
C THR A 126 -15.61 -17.83 6.81
N GLU A 127 -14.97 -16.70 6.60
CA GLU A 127 -13.95 -16.16 7.53
C GLU A 127 -14.61 -15.77 8.86
N THR A 128 -15.73 -15.07 8.79
CA THR A 128 -16.47 -14.69 9.99
C THR A 128 -16.94 -15.91 10.78
N TYR A 129 -17.42 -16.93 10.09
CA TYR A 129 -17.88 -18.17 10.71
C TYR A 129 -16.74 -18.89 11.42
N GLU A 130 -15.59 -19.01 10.78
CA GLU A 130 -14.42 -19.64 11.39
C GLU A 130 -13.96 -18.92 12.64
N VAL A 131 -13.94 -17.58 12.61
CA VAL A 131 -13.56 -16.79 13.79
C VAL A 131 -14.54 -17.01 14.93
N MET A 132 -15.83 -17.05 14.64
CA MET A 132 -16.85 -17.30 15.66
C MET A 132 -16.73 -18.69 16.27
N GLU A 133 -16.47 -19.71 15.48
CA GLU A 133 -16.23 -21.06 15.97
C GLU A 133 -15.04 -21.11 16.91
N HIS A 134 -13.94 -20.46 16.54
CA HIS A 134 -12.75 -20.40 17.38
C HIS A 134 -13.03 -19.68 18.71
N LEU A 135 -13.80 -18.61 18.68
CA LEU A 135 -14.17 -17.90 19.88
C LEU A 135 -15.05 -18.74 20.81
N GLU A 136 -16.01 -19.44 20.26
CA GLU A 136 -16.87 -20.33 21.05
C GLU A 136 -16.05 -21.43 21.70
N PHE A 137 -15.17 -22.05 20.94
CA PHE A 137 -14.28 -23.08 21.45
C PHE A 137 -13.40 -22.55 22.59
N TYR A 138 -12.85 -21.38 22.44
CA TYR A 138 -12.01 -20.75 23.46
C TYR A 138 -12.79 -20.47 24.75
N ILE A 139 -14.01 -19.99 24.62
CA ILE A 139 -14.87 -19.75 25.77
C ILE A 139 -15.18 -21.04 26.52
N GLU A 140 -15.42 -22.14 25.81
CA GLU A 140 -15.65 -23.43 26.42
C GLU A 140 -14.42 -23.95 27.17
N LEU A 141 -13.24 -23.72 26.63
CA LEU A 141 -11.97 -24.11 27.25
C LEU A 141 -11.60 -23.27 28.46
N LYS A 142 -12.18 -22.09 28.61
CA LYS A 142 -12.02 -21.25 29.78
C LYS A 142 -13.29 -21.26 30.64
N PRO A 143 -13.78 -22.37 31.06
CA PRO A 143 -15.03 -22.34 31.79
C PRO A 143 -14.80 -21.78 33.16
N LYS A 144 -15.44 -20.70 33.47
CA LYS A 144 -15.91 -20.63 34.85
C LYS A 144 -14.84 -20.74 35.93
N GLU A 145 -13.84 -19.99 35.80
CA GLU A 145 -13.00 -19.84 36.99
C GLU A 145 -13.69 -19.01 38.03
#